data_01c4fc444fc7f7443004fb14841a43d7
#
_entry.id   01c4fc444fc7f7443004fb14841a43d7
#
_cell.length_a   1.000
_cell.length_b   1.000
_cell.length_c   1.000
_cell.angle_alpha   90.00
_cell.angle_beta   90.00
_cell.angle_gamma   90.00
#
_symmetry.space_group_name_H-M   'P 1'
#
loop_
_entity.id
_entity.type
_entity.pdbx_description
1 polymer ?
#
loop_
_entity_poly.entity_id
_entity_poly.type
_entity_poly.pdbx_seq_one_letter_code
_entity_poly.pdbx_strand_id
1 'polypeptide(L)'
;HKLVEIIKDSDVQKNNFEVDDIGISQVIDVWNEMKSVTASIDEGNIVYSGKYNVCILAMGSEGKPFYFERMVDFKCSHDWSNTSDSMKCDAMVHIKSMNYRITGNSGIEVKVELSLTAAILQEFSYKAIIAASTDEEHPVLKDSKAALIIYYAEAGESLWNIARQYYTSVNAIKEENDLSDDNVVSKGM
;
A
#
# COMPACT_ATOMS: atom_id res chain seq x y z
N HIS A 1 6.27 -3.30 -1.80
CA HIS A 1 5.29 -3.36 -2.90
C HIS A 1 5.80 -2.60 -4.11
N LYS A 2 5.44 -3.06 -5.30
CA LYS A 2 5.68 -2.35 -6.57
C LYS A 2 4.32 -2.08 -7.21
N LEU A 3 4.08 -0.84 -7.60
CA LEU A 3 2.91 -0.50 -8.41
C LEU A 3 3.01 -1.17 -9.77
N VAL A 4 2.00 -1.94 -10.12
CA VAL A 4 1.89 -2.65 -11.41
C VAL A 4 1.06 -1.81 -12.38
N GLU A 5 -0.12 -1.37 -11.93
CA GLU A 5 -1.07 -0.66 -12.76
C GLU A 5 -2.03 0.20 -11.92
N ILE A 6 -2.56 1.25 -12.53
CA ILE A 6 -3.68 2.03 -11.99
C ILE A 6 -4.83 1.92 -12.97
N ILE A 7 -5.93 1.34 -12.49
CA ILE A 7 -7.15 1.14 -13.28
C ILE A 7 -8.17 2.18 -12.84
N LYS A 8 -8.83 2.79 -13.83
CA LYS A 8 -9.93 3.75 -13.61
C LYS A 8 -11.14 3.30 -14.38
N ASP A 9 -12.28 3.30 -13.71
CA ASP A 9 -13.56 2.91 -14.26
C ASP A 9 -14.70 3.74 -13.65
N SER A 10 -15.91 3.53 -14.10
CA SER A 10 -17.12 4.14 -13.57
C SER A 10 -18.26 3.14 -13.57
N ASP A 11 -19.12 3.25 -12.57
CA ASP A 11 -20.33 2.45 -12.48
C ASP A 11 -21.53 3.34 -12.16
N VAL A 12 -22.70 2.91 -12.58
CA VAL A 12 -23.95 3.68 -12.41
C VAL A 12 -24.96 2.87 -11.64
N GLN A 13 -25.24 3.32 -10.44
CA GLN A 13 -26.24 2.75 -9.54
C GLN A 13 -27.56 3.49 -9.65
N LYS A 14 -28.67 2.75 -9.72
CA LYS A 14 -30.03 3.29 -9.66
C LYS A 14 -30.72 2.74 -8.43
N ASN A 15 -31.21 3.63 -7.59
CA ASN A 15 -31.86 3.29 -6.34
C ASN A 15 -33.24 3.93 -6.31
N ASN A 16 -34.26 3.15 -5.95
CA ASN A 16 -35.62 3.64 -5.76
C ASN A 16 -35.94 3.60 -4.27
N PHE A 17 -36.34 4.72 -3.76
CA PHE A 17 -36.76 4.88 -2.37
C PHE A 17 -38.24 5.29 -2.30
N GLU A 18 -38.95 4.76 -1.36
CA GLU A 18 -40.30 5.19 -1.01
C GLU A 18 -40.27 5.88 0.35
N VAL A 19 -41.02 6.94 0.47
CA VAL A 19 -41.22 7.69 1.71
C VAL A 19 -42.64 7.48 2.13
N ASP A 20 -42.81 6.69 3.19
CA ASP A 20 -44.12 6.29 3.68
C ASP A 20 -44.98 7.50 4.07
N ASP A 21 -46.24 7.54 3.58
CA ASP A 21 -47.34 8.42 3.95
C ASP A 21 -47.15 9.95 3.89
N ILE A 22 -45.94 10.45 3.60
CA ILE A 22 -45.68 11.90 3.65
C ILE A 22 -45.92 12.57 2.30
N GLY A 23 -45.73 11.83 1.21
CA GLY A 23 -45.67 12.39 -0.15
C GLY A 23 -44.54 13.39 -0.35
N ILE A 24 -44.01 13.51 -1.55
CA ILE A 24 -42.96 14.43 -1.89
C ILE A 24 -43.48 15.49 -2.85
N SER A 25 -43.54 16.76 -2.41
CA SER A 25 -43.89 17.88 -3.28
C SER A 25 -42.67 18.50 -3.96
N GLN A 26 -41.55 18.55 -3.27
CA GLN A 26 -40.31 19.12 -3.76
C GLN A 26 -39.09 18.51 -3.03
N VAL A 27 -38.02 18.23 -3.75
CA VAL A 27 -36.71 17.94 -3.15
C VAL A 27 -35.95 19.23 -3.00
N ILE A 28 -35.47 19.53 -1.79
CA ILE A 28 -34.71 20.73 -1.45
C ILE A 28 -33.25 20.50 -1.70
N ASP A 29 -32.72 19.37 -1.21
CA ASP A 29 -31.31 18.98 -1.37
C ASP A 29 -31.14 17.47 -1.34
N VAL A 30 -30.11 16.99 -2.05
CA VAL A 30 -29.70 15.58 -2.07
C VAL A 30 -28.18 15.52 -2.00
N TRP A 31 -27.66 14.82 -0.99
CA TRP A 31 -26.22 14.62 -0.86
C TRP A 31 -25.92 13.17 -0.46
N ASN A 32 -24.64 12.85 -0.40
CA ASN A 32 -24.18 11.51 -0.10
C ASN A 32 -23.04 11.52 0.93
N GLU A 33 -22.86 10.38 1.58
CA GLU A 33 -21.74 10.10 2.45
C GLU A 33 -21.18 8.70 2.18
N MET A 34 -19.96 8.59 1.68
CA MET A 34 -19.28 7.31 1.55
C MET A 34 -18.95 6.77 2.93
N LYS A 35 -19.35 5.53 3.24
CA LYS A 35 -19.15 4.89 4.55
C LYS A 35 -18.03 3.87 4.53
N SER A 36 -17.96 3.03 3.50
CA SER A 36 -16.92 2.03 3.37
C SER A 36 -16.64 1.70 1.91
N VAL A 37 -15.41 1.37 1.64
CA VAL A 37 -14.94 0.88 0.33
C VAL A 37 -13.97 -0.26 0.57
N THR A 38 -14.14 -1.35 -0.16
CA THR A 38 -13.19 -2.45 -0.24
C THR A 38 -13.02 -2.86 -1.69
N ALA A 39 -11.85 -3.36 -2.05
CA ALA A 39 -11.65 -4.02 -3.33
C ALA A 39 -10.80 -5.26 -3.16
N SER A 40 -11.05 -6.24 -4.01
CA SER A 40 -10.30 -7.48 -4.09
C SER A 40 -10.10 -7.89 -5.55
N ILE A 41 -9.07 -8.68 -5.77
CA ILE A 41 -8.87 -9.36 -7.05
C ILE A 41 -9.48 -10.75 -6.89
N ASP A 42 -10.45 -11.08 -7.75
CA ASP A 42 -11.18 -12.33 -7.70
C ASP A 42 -11.42 -12.84 -9.12
N GLU A 43 -10.99 -14.08 -9.41
CA GLU A 43 -11.19 -14.79 -10.68
C GLU A 43 -10.95 -13.95 -11.95
N GLY A 44 -9.90 -13.12 -11.95
CA GLY A 44 -9.59 -12.27 -13.11
C GLY A 44 -10.39 -10.97 -13.18
N ASN A 45 -11.02 -10.59 -12.09
CA ASN A 45 -11.76 -9.34 -11.95
C ASN A 45 -11.27 -8.54 -10.75
N ILE A 46 -11.36 -7.23 -10.85
CA ILE A 46 -11.30 -6.34 -9.68
C ILE A 46 -12.72 -6.11 -9.22
N VAL A 47 -13.03 -6.59 -8.02
CA VAL A 47 -14.35 -6.45 -7.41
C VAL A 47 -14.31 -5.33 -6.39
N TYR A 48 -15.09 -4.28 -6.63
CA TYR A 48 -15.31 -3.18 -5.70
C TYR A 48 -16.59 -3.42 -4.94
N SER A 49 -16.59 -3.19 -3.64
CA SER A 49 -17.78 -3.24 -2.81
C SER A 49 -17.70 -2.21 -1.70
N GLY A 50 -18.85 -1.78 -1.23
CA GLY A 50 -18.90 -0.79 -0.18
C GLY A 50 -20.32 -0.35 0.12
N LYS A 51 -20.40 0.73 0.91
CA LYS A 51 -21.66 1.33 1.33
C LYS A 51 -21.58 2.85 1.27
N TYR A 52 -22.66 3.47 0.85
CA TYR A 52 -22.84 4.91 0.96
C TYR A 52 -24.27 5.26 1.43
N ASN A 53 -24.39 6.38 2.11
CA ASN A 53 -25.70 6.94 2.42
C ASN A 53 -26.14 7.89 1.31
N VAL A 54 -27.40 7.80 0.94
CA VAL A 54 -28.13 8.84 0.22
C VAL A 54 -28.96 9.61 1.24
N CYS A 55 -28.70 10.91 1.34
CA CYS A 55 -29.36 11.81 2.25
C CYS A 55 -30.25 12.77 1.46
N ILE A 56 -31.50 12.91 1.86
CA ILE A 56 -32.50 13.71 1.13
C ILE A 56 -33.24 14.63 2.10
N LEU A 57 -33.20 15.91 1.81
CA LEU A 57 -34.03 16.90 2.43
C LEU A 57 -35.14 17.29 1.44
N ALA A 58 -36.39 17.11 1.83
CA ALA A 58 -37.54 17.34 0.95
C ALA A 58 -38.69 18.05 1.67
N MET A 59 -39.61 18.59 0.88
CA MET A 59 -40.84 19.14 1.34
C MET A 59 -41.97 18.13 1.12
N GLY A 60 -42.69 17.82 2.15
CA GLY A 60 -43.85 16.96 2.09
C GLY A 60 -45.09 17.62 1.45
N SER A 61 -46.09 16.82 1.10
CA SER A 61 -47.34 17.30 0.48
C SER A 61 -48.09 18.31 1.35
N GLU A 62 -47.93 18.25 2.68
CA GLU A 62 -48.50 19.20 3.65
C GLU A 62 -47.68 20.48 3.82
N GLY A 63 -46.62 20.68 3.06
CA GLY A 63 -45.74 21.84 3.16
C GLY A 63 -44.78 21.82 4.34
N LYS A 64 -44.55 20.67 4.97
CA LYS A 64 -43.58 20.48 6.05
C LYS A 64 -42.27 19.89 5.50
N PRO A 65 -41.11 20.42 5.89
CA PRO A 65 -39.85 19.81 5.51
C PRO A 65 -39.61 18.52 6.29
N PHE A 66 -39.02 17.53 5.64
CA PHE A 66 -38.58 16.30 6.26
C PHE A 66 -37.22 15.86 5.69
N TYR A 67 -36.52 15.08 6.47
CA TYR A 67 -35.23 14.48 6.13
C TYR A 67 -35.36 12.98 6.22
N PHE A 68 -34.72 12.28 5.27
CA PHE A 68 -34.51 10.86 5.39
C PHE A 68 -33.17 10.47 4.77
N GLU A 69 -32.60 9.38 5.24
CA GLU A 69 -31.42 8.77 4.69
C GLU A 69 -31.62 7.29 4.42
N ARG A 70 -30.91 6.79 3.43
CA ARG A 70 -30.90 5.38 3.07
C ARG A 70 -29.48 4.93 2.81
N MET A 71 -29.09 3.85 3.49
CA MET A 71 -27.83 3.17 3.22
C MET A 71 -27.99 2.28 2.00
N VAL A 72 -27.07 2.41 1.08
CA VAL A 72 -27.00 1.64 -0.17
C VAL A 72 -25.72 0.84 -0.18
N ASP A 73 -25.86 -0.47 -0.38
CA ASP A 73 -24.73 -1.35 -0.69
C ASP A 73 -24.48 -1.32 -2.20
N PHE A 74 -23.21 -1.24 -2.58
CA PHE A 74 -22.81 -1.38 -3.98
C PHE A 74 -21.81 -2.52 -4.14
N LYS A 75 -21.88 -3.19 -5.29
CA LYS A 75 -20.89 -4.15 -5.75
C LYS A 75 -20.79 -4.02 -7.26
N CYS A 76 -19.59 -3.76 -7.75
CA CYS A 76 -19.29 -3.71 -9.18
C CYS A 76 -17.95 -4.38 -9.46
N SER A 77 -17.75 -4.82 -10.69
CA SER A 77 -16.53 -5.53 -11.10
C SER A 77 -15.99 -4.95 -12.40
N HIS A 78 -14.69 -4.99 -12.53
CA HIS A 78 -13.95 -4.63 -13.72
C HIS A 78 -13.08 -5.81 -14.16
N ASP A 79 -13.17 -6.21 -15.43
CA ASP A 79 -12.40 -7.30 -15.99
C ASP A 79 -10.89 -6.95 -15.95
N TRP A 80 -10.11 -7.83 -15.33
CA TRP A 80 -8.68 -7.66 -15.22
C TRP A 80 -7.97 -9.02 -15.28
N SER A 81 -7.43 -9.36 -16.43
CA SER A 81 -6.95 -10.71 -16.74
C SER A 81 -5.54 -11.04 -16.28
N ASN A 82 -4.82 -10.11 -15.64
CA ASN A 82 -3.43 -10.31 -15.25
C ASN A 82 -3.35 -10.75 -13.77
N THR A 83 -3.60 -12.03 -13.51
CA THR A 83 -3.60 -12.60 -12.15
C THR A 83 -2.25 -13.22 -11.79
N SER A 84 -1.69 -12.80 -10.65
CA SER A 84 -0.54 -13.44 -9.98
C SER A 84 -0.86 -13.54 -8.50
N ASP A 85 -0.49 -14.63 -7.86
CA ASP A 85 -0.83 -14.96 -6.46
C ASP A 85 -0.31 -13.96 -5.41
N SER A 86 0.54 -13.02 -5.80
CA SER A 86 1.14 -12.02 -4.91
C SER A 86 0.68 -10.59 -5.16
N MET A 87 -0.51 -10.42 -5.72
CA MET A 87 -1.05 -9.09 -6.02
C MET A 87 -2.07 -8.64 -4.97
N LYS A 88 -2.01 -7.36 -4.63
CA LYS A 88 -3.00 -6.66 -3.81
C LYS A 88 -3.63 -5.53 -4.60
N CYS A 89 -4.88 -5.27 -4.28
CA CYS A 89 -5.64 -4.16 -4.80
C CYS A 89 -5.93 -3.14 -3.68
N ASP A 90 -5.51 -1.91 -3.92
CA ASP A 90 -5.90 -0.77 -3.09
C ASP A 90 -6.83 0.12 -3.91
N ALA A 91 -8.03 0.38 -3.37
CA ALA A 91 -9.07 1.04 -4.14
C ALA A 91 -9.60 2.29 -3.47
N MET A 92 -9.99 3.22 -4.33
CA MET A 92 -10.66 4.46 -4.00
C MET A 92 -11.93 4.58 -4.84
N VAL A 93 -13.05 4.83 -4.18
CA VAL A 93 -14.35 5.04 -4.83
C VAL A 93 -14.89 6.39 -4.41
N HIS A 94 -15.27 7.20 -5.39
CA HIS A 94 -15.92 8.49 -5.16
C HIS A 94 -17.25 8.54 -5.89
N ILE A 95 -18.21 9.25 -5.31
CA ILE A 95 -19.43 9.60 -6.01
C ILE A 95 -19.12 10.81 -6.88
N LYS A 96 -19.15 10.62 -8.20
CA LYS A 96 -18.85 11.64 -9.20
C LYS A 96 -20.05 12.54 -9.46
N SER A 97 -21.23 11.97 -9.54
CA SER A 97 -22.47 12.70 -9.73
C SER A 97 -23.65 11.98 -9.09
N MET A 98 -24.64 12.74 -8.68
CA MET A 98 -25.90 12.23 -8.18
C MET A 98 -27.05 13.06 -8.79
N ASN A 99 -28.02 12.35 -9.36
CA ASN A 99 -29.21 12.94 -9.94
C ASN A 99 -30.44 12.23 -9.35
N TYR A 100 -31.53 12.94 -9.23
CA TYR A 100 -32.76 12.38 -8.70
C TYR A 100 -33.95 12.68 -9.60
N ARG A 101 -34.99 11.90 -9.45
CA ARG A 101 -36.32 12.09 -10.08
C ARG A 101 -37.40 11.64 -9.11
N ILE A 102 -38.39 12.50 -8.90
CA ILE A 102 -39.58 12.12 -8.12
C ILE A 102 -40.44 11.16 -8.97
N THR A 103 -40.88 10.05 -8.39
CA THR A 103 -41.68 9.01 -9.02
C THR A 103 -42.99 8.82 -8.24
N GLY A 104 -44.12 9.13 -8.88
CA GLY A 104 -45.42 9.11 -8.19
C GLY A 104 -45.50 10.17 -7.10
N ASN A 105 -46.24 9.87 -6.02
CA ASN A 105 -46.50 10.79 -4.92
C ASN A 105 -45.47 10.66 -3.77
N SER A 106 -44.87 9.50 -3.60
CA SER A 106 -43.95 9.20 -2.47
C SER A 106 -42.62 8.57 -2.87
N GLY A 107 -42.41 8.32 -4.15
CA GLY A 107 -41.19 7.69 -4.64
C GLY A 107 -40.14 8.70 -5.08
N ILE A 108 -38.88 8.33 -4.91
CA ILE A 108 -37.74 9.04 -5.46
C ILE A 108 -36.74 8.04 -6.04
N GLU A 109 -36.44 8.19 -7.33
CA GLU A 109 -35.34 7.47 -7.97
C GLU A 109 -34.07 8.33 -7.85
N VAL A 110 -32.99 7.75 -7.35
CA VAL A 110 -31.68 8.40 -7.27
C VAL A 110 -30.69 7.62 -8.13
N LYS A 111 -30.10 8.30 -9.11
CA LYS A 111 -29.03 7.77 -9.96
C LYS A 111 -27.71 8.29 -9.48
N VAL A 112 -26.81 7.39 -9.12
CA VAL A 112 -25.48 7.69 -8.59
C VAL A 112 -24.44 7.17 -9.55
N GLU A 113 -23.52 8.02 -9.99
CA GLU A 113 -22.35 7.65 -10.79
C GLU A 113 -21.13 7.52 -9.85
N LEU A 114 -20.59 6.34 -9.76
CA LEU A 114 -19.37 6.03 -9.01
C LEU A 114 -18.15 6.16 -9.91
N SER A 115 -17.12 6.82 -9.44
CA SER A 115 -15.77 6.80 -10.03
C SER A 115 -14.92 5.80 -9.24
N LEU A 116 -14.42 4.80 -9.92
CA LEU A 116 -13.66 3.69 -9.37
C LEU A 116 -12.19 3.86 -9.74
N THR A 117 -11.29 3.72 -8.79
CA THR A 117 -9.86 3.70 -9.02
C THR A 117 -9.25 2.58 -8.22
N ALA A 118 -8.45 1.72 -8.87
CA ALA A 118 -7.69 0.67 -8.20
C ALA A 118 -6.21 0.81 -8.52
N ALA A 119 -5.38 0.77 -7.50
CA ALA A 119 -3.94 0.59 -7.61
C ALA A 119 -3.61 -0.88 -7.38
N ILE A 120 -3.07 -1.53 -8.39
CA ILE A 120 -2.63 -2.92 -8.32
C ILE A 120 -1.18 -2.94 -7.90
N LEU A 121 -0.91 -3.61 -6.79
CA LEU A 121 0.38 -3.69 -6.13
C LEU A 121 0.87 -5.13 -6.12
N GLN A 122 2.09 -5.36 -6.55
CA GLN A 122 2.76 -6.64 -6.38
C GLN A 122 3.52 -6.66 -5.06
N GLU A 123 3.30 -7.70 -4.26
CA GLU A 123 4.05 -7.92 -3.03
C GLU A 123 5.37 -8.65 -3.31
N PHE A 124 6.40 -8.23 -2.61
CA PHE A 124 7.69 -8.91 -2.58
C PHE A 124 8.09 -9.13 -1.14
N SER A 125 8.58 -10.31 -0.84
CA SER A 125 9.23 -10.60 0.43
C SER A 125 10.71 -10.83 0.21
N TYR A 126 11.53 -10.26 1.06
CA TYR A 126 12.97 -10.53 1.08
C TYR A 126 13.38 -10.96 2.48
N LYS A 127 14.39 -11.80 2.51
CA LYS A 127 15.10 -12.08 3.77
C LYS A 127 16.02 -10.91 4.05
N ALA A 128 15.86 -10.28 5.20
CA ALA A 128 16.74 -9.22 5.67
C ALA A 128 17.31 -9.61 7.03
N ILE A 129 18.55 -9.19 7.29
CA ILE A 129 19.13 -9.31 8.64
C ILE A 129 18.46 -8.24 9.49
N ILE A 130 17.68 -8.67 10.48
CA ILE A 130 16.96 -7.78 11.40
C ILE A 130 17.67 -7.60 12.74
N ALA A 131 18.63 -8.48 13.05
CA ALA A 131 19.46 -8.38 14.23
C ALA A 131 20.81 -9.10 13.99
N ALA A 132 21.85 -8.61 14.63
CA ALA A 132 23.13 -9.28 14.74
C ALA A 132 23.56 -9.22 16.20
N SER A 133 24.10 -10.32 16.70
CA SER A 133 24.66 -10.40 18.05
C SER A 133 26.05 -11.01 17.96
N THR A 134 26.91 -10.63 18.90
CA THR A 134 28.21 -11.29 19.09
C THR A 134 28.00 -12.60 19.84
N ASP A 135 28.70 -13.64 19.42
CA ASP A 135 28.78 -14.91 20.15
C ASP A 135 29.85 -14.75 21.23
N GLU A 136 29.42 -14.42 22.44
CA GLU A 136 30.32 -14.23 23.58
C GLU A 136 30.79 -15.57 24.18
N GLU A 137 30.07 -16.65 23.93
CA GLU A 137 30.42 -17.99 24.45
C GLU A 137 31.53 -18.65 23.60
N HIS A 138 31.61 -18.32 22.31
CA HIS A 138 32.62 -18.87 21.41
C HIS A 138 33.40 -17.75 20.71
N PRO A 139 34.18 -16.93 21.46
CA PRO A 139 34.96 -15.86 20.84
C PRO A 139 36.04 -16.46 19.93
N VAL A 140 36.21 -15.90 18.75
CA VAL A 140 37.31 -16.24 17.88
C VAL A 140 38.58 -15.62 18.46
N LEU A 141 39.40 -16.48 19.05
CA LEU A 141 40.64 -16.06 19.71
C LEU A 141 41.78 -15.93 18.68
N LYS A 142 42.53 -14.84 18.76
CA LYS A 142 43.80 -14.70 18.06
C LYS A 142 44.74 -15.78 18.57
N ASP A 143 45.47 -16.43 17.64
CA ASP A 143 46.54 -17.37 18.06
C ASP A 143 47.62 -16.60 18.81
N SER A 144 47.57 -16.66 20.14
CA SER A 144 48.51 -15.97 21.02
C SER A 144 49.89 -16.64 21.09
N LYS A 145 50.06 -17.79 20.43
CA LYS A 145 51.34 -18.51 20.43
C LYS A 145 52.27 -18.02 19.36
N ALA A 146 51.78 -17.33 18.33
CA ALA A 146 52.60 -16.75 17.29
C ALA A 146 53.19 -15.41 17.80
N ALA A 147 54.48 -15.34 17.98
CA ALA A 147 55.17 -14.10 18.34
C ALA A 147 55.24 -13.10 17.19
N LEU A 148 55.19 -13.58 15.95
CA LEU A 148 55.22 -12.80 14.73
C LEU A 148 54.46 -13.56 13.64
N ILE A 149 53.62 -12.84 12.87
CA ILE A 149 52.97 -13.36 11.69
C ILE A 149 53.50 -12.58 10.48
N ILE A 150 54.10 -13.29 9.52
CA ILE A 150 54.57 -12.72 8.26
C ILE A 150 53.59 -13.12 7.17
N TYR A 151 53.00 -12.14 6.48
CA TYR A 151 52.10 -12.33 5.36
C TYR A 151 52.64 -11.62 4.12
N TYR A 152 52.68 -12.33 3.01
CA TYR A 152 53.09 -11.77 1.72
C TYR A 152 51.87 -11.30 0.97
N ALA A 153 51.60 -10.00 1.04
CA ALA A 153 50.46 -9.41 0.39
C ALA A 153 50.67 -9.15 -1.09
N GLU A 154 49.68 -9.31 -1.90
CA GLU A 154 49.68 -8.98 -3.33
C GLU A 154 49.36 -7.49 -3.56
N ALA A 155 49.89 -6.94 -4.67
CA ALA A 155 49.58 -5.55 -5.04
C ALA A 155 48.08 -5.38 -5.31
N GLY A 156 47.46 -4.40 -4.68
CA GLY A 156 46.01 -4.14 -4.75
C GLY A 156 45.19 -4.86 -3.69
N GLU A 157 45.81 -5.68 -2.83
CA GLU A 157 45.09 -6.35 -1.75
C GLU A 157 44.69 -5.35 -0.66
N SER A 158 43.47 -5.52 -0.14
CA SER A 158 42.90 -4.62 0.87
C SER A 158 43.46 -4.91 2.26
N LEU A 159 44.05 -3.91 2.91
CA LEU A 159 44.50 -4.01 4.30
C LEU A 159 43.39 -4.41 5.25
N TRP A 160 42.14 -4.04 4.95
CA TRP A 160 40.95 -4.44 5.73
C TRP A 160 40.73 -5.95 5.65
N ASN A 161 40.89 -6.57 4.47
CA ASN A 161 40.75 -8.03 4.31
C ASN A 161 41.83 -8.78 5.08
N ILE A 162 43.06 -8.30 5.01
CA ILE A 162 44.18 -8.86 5.75
C ILE A 162 43.94 -8.73 7.26
N ALA A 163 43.57 -7.53 7.73
CA ALA A 163 43.29 -7.28 9.14
C ALA A 163 42.18 -8.23 9.67
N ARG A 164 41.14 -8.42 8.91
CA ARG A 164 40.05 -9.34 9.27
C ARG A 164 40.50 -10.80 9.33
N GLN A 165 41.34 -11.23 8.41
CA GLN A 165 41.85 -12.59 8.34
C GLN A 165 42.73 -12.93 9.54
N TYR A 166 43.51 -11.97 10.02
CA TYR A 166 44.45 -12.15 11.12
C TYR A 166 44.00 -11.56 12.44
N TYR A 167 42.71 -11.21 12.56
CA TYR A 167 42.07 -10.67 13.79
C TYR A 167 42.85 -9.48 14.37
N THR A 168 43.25 -8.55 13.51
CA THR A 168 43.93 -7.32 13.88
C THR A 168 43.24 -6.10 13.28
N SER A 169 43.73 -4.89 13.57
CA SER A 169 43.19 -3.67 12.99
C SER A 169 44.05 -3.21 11.80
N VAL A 170 43.45 -2.48 10.86
CA VAL A 170 44.18 -1.84 9.76
C VAL A 170 45.24 -0.90 10.29
N ASN A 171 44.95 -0.14 11.36
CA ASN A 171 45.94 0.77 11.98
C ASN A 171 47.12 0.02 12.56
N ALA A 172 46.92 -1.11 13.24
CA ALA A 172 48.01 -1.91 13.76
C ALA A 172 48.91 -2.44 12.63
N ILE A 173 48.33 -2.88 11.49
CA ILE A 173 49.13 -3.30 10.33
C ILE A 173 49.96 -2.13 9.78
N LYS A 174 49.36 -0.94 9.69
CA LYS A 174 50.03 0.26 9.18
C LYS A 174 51.22 0.68 10.07
N GLU A 175 50.97 0.74 11.37
CA GLU A 175 52.00 1.14 12.37
C GLU A 175 53.17 0.17 12.41
N GLU A 176 52.91 -1.14 12.41
CA GLU A 176 53.98 -2.15 12.48
C GLU A 176 54.79 -2.30 11.19
N ASN A 177 54.27 -1.81 10.05
CA ASN A 177 54.89 -1.95 8.75
C ASN A 177 55.27 -0.61 8.08
N ASP A 178 55.15 0.51 8.80
CA ASP A 178 55.42 1.87 8.30
C ASP A 178 54.68 2.18 6.98
N LEU A 179 53.41 1.72 6.86
CA LEU A 179 52.63 1.90 5.64
C LEU A 179 51.98 3.30 5.58
N SER A 180 51.94 3.83 4.35
CA SER A 180 51.21 5.08 4.08
C SER A 180 49.69 4.94 4.32
N ASP A 181 48.97 6.06 4.27
CA ASP A 181 47.52 6.10 4.54
C ASP A 181 46.66 5.36 3.52
N ASP A 182 47.22 4.77 2.50
CA ASP A 182 46.48 3.94 1.54
C ASP A 182 45.94 2.68 2.19
N ASN A 183 44.66 2.37 1.91
CA ASN A 183 43.99 1.18 2.42
C ASN A 183 44.24 -0.09 1.57
N VAL A 184 45.18 -0.01 0.65
CA VAL A 184 45.53 -1.08 -0.31
C VAL A 184 47.06 -1.22 -0.37
N VAL A 185 47.53 -2.43 -0.54
CA VAL A 185 48.94 -2.69 -0.73
C VAL A 185 49.34 -2.17 -2.12
N SER A 186 50.18 -1.15 -2.16
CA SER A 186 50.60 -0.50 -3.41
C SER A 186 51.59 -1.33 -4.24
N LYS A 187 52.33 -2.21 -3.60
CA LYS A 187 53.31 -3.13 -4.20
C LYS A 187 53.34 -4.39 -3.37
N GLY A 188 53.50 -5.56 -4.01
CA GLY A 188 53.64 -6.83 -3.28
C GLY A 188 54.74 -6.73 -2.24
N MET A 189 54.41 -7.01 -1.01
CA MET A 189 55.25 -6.94 0.17
C MET A 189 55.32 -8.28 0.85
#